data_6e92cb66edf3c54f1b1161e801204052
#
_entry.id   6e92cb66edf3c54f1b1161e801204052
#
_cell.length_a   1.000
_cell.length_b   1.000
_cell.length_c   1.000
_cell.angle_alpha   90.00
_cell.angle_beta   90.00
_cell.angle_gamma   90.00
#
_symmetry.space_group_name_H-M   'P 1'
#
loop_
_entity.id
_entity.type
_entity.pdbx_description
1 polymer ?
#
loop_
_entity_poly.entity_id
_entity_poly.type
_entity_poly.pdbx_seq_one_letter_code
_entity_poly.pdbx_strand_id
1 'polypeptide(L)'
;MGRKEETLMKKKRIQLIVLIIICLLSIGAYFLVKHLDLSETEETAPETAVVTDFSSGEVKSLSATGAHTLNFVKEDDTWYNADDREMNLDQTEISALINNIDHITTDTVVETPENLAEYGLDNPAGTITAVLENGSSVILHVGNKNDITGDYYVRLEGNSQVYAVSSYIVTAFDREAADFIEETPETTEESTEAPAETGTETPAESGEETASAEN
;
A
#
# COMPACT_ATOMS: atom_id res chain seq x y z
N MET A 1 -42.62 74.44 8.45
CA MET A 1 -41.80 73.30 8.94
C MET A 1 -42.21 71.94 8.44
N GLY A 2 -43.40 71.70 7.83
CA GLY A 2 -43.94 70.42 7.47
C GLY A 2 -43.37 69.76 6.18
N ARG A 3 -42.82 70.58 5.25
CA ARG A 3 -42.41 70.04 3.90
C ARG A 3 -41.08 69.19 3.89
N LYS A 4 -40.19 69.46 4.86
CA LYS A 4 -38.92 68.70 5.01
C LYS A 4 -39.13 67.35 5.70
N GLU A 5 -40.10 67.22 6.57
CA GLU A 5 -40.40 65.95 7.23
C GLU A 5 -41.13 64.97 6.29
N GLU A 6 -42.01 65.47 5.43
CA GLU A 6 -42.65 64.61 4.42
C GLU A 6 -41.67 64.00 3.40
N THR A 7 -40.67 64.81 3.00
CA THR A 7 -39.60 64.29 2.06
C THR A 7 -38.68 63.28 2.73
N LEU A 8 -38.40 63.44 4.03
CA LEU A 8 -37.60 62.47 4.81
C LEU A 8 -38.41 61.16 5.03
N MET A 9 -39.70 61.25 5.31
CA MET A 9 -40.53 60.05 5.43
C MET A 9 -40.73 59.32 4.09
N LYS A 10 -40.84 60.04 2.98
CA LYS A 10 -40.88 59.46 1.66
C LYS A 10 -39.58 58.78 1.28
N LYS A 11 -38.42 59.35 1.60
CA LYS A 11 -37.11 58.72 1.38
C LYS A 11 -36.93 57.44 2.22
N LYS A 12 -37.30 57.44 3.49
CA LYS A 12 -37.29 56.26 4.35
C LYS A 12 -38.22 55.16 3.87
N ARG A 13 -39.38 55.46 3.37
CA ARG A 13 -40.34 54.49 2.76
C ARG A 13 -39.76 53.91 1.50
N ILE A 14 -39.13 54.71 0.61
CA ILE A 14 -38.49 54.22 -0.60
C ILE A 14 -37.33 53.32 -0.28
N GLN A 15 -36.47 53.69 0.70
CA GLN A 15 -35.37 52.85 1.16
C GLN A 15 -35.85 51.50 1.71
N LEU A 16 -36.95 51.51 2.50
CA LEU A 16 -37.55 50.30 3.04
C LEU A 16 -38.11 49.40 1.94
N ILE A 17 -38.76 49.97 0.91
CA ILE A 17 -39.28 49.23 -0.24
C ILE A 17 -38.11 48.61 -1.05
N VAL A 18 -37.03 49.36 -1.28
CA VAL A 18 -35.85 48.87 -1.99
C VAL A 18 -35.20 47.71 -1.23
N LEU A 19 -35.10 47.81 0.11
CA LEU A 19 -34.57 46.75 0.94
C LEU A 19 -35.41 45.48 0.90
N ILE A 20 -36.74 45.60 0.90
CA ILE A 20 -37.68 44.48 0.76
C ILE A 20 -37.51 43.82 -0.60
N ILE A 21 -37.38 44.62 -1.68
CA ILE A 21 -37.16 44.07 -3.05
C ILE A 21 -35.83 43.30 -3.12
N ILE A 22 -34.76 43.81 -2.53
CA ILE A 22 -33.48 43.13 -2.48
C ILE A 22 -33.59 41.81 -1.71
N CYS A 23 -34.28 41.81 -0.56
CA CYS A 23 -34.53 40.57 0.20
C CYS A 23 -35.37 39.56 -0.63
N LEU A 24 -36.40 39.99 -1.33
CA LEU A 24 -37.20 39.09 -2.14
C LEU A 24 -36.42 38.55 -3.34
N LEU A 25 -35.56 39.37 -3.98
CA LEU A 25 -34.67 38.94 -5.03
C LEU A 25 -33.62 37.94 -4.50
N SER A 26 -33.07 38.14 -3.33
CA SER A 26 -32.13 37.22 -2.69
C SER A 26 -32.77 35.87 -2.35
N ILE A 27 -34.01 35.89 -1.84
CA ILE A 27 -34.79 34.69 -1.54
C ILE A 27 -35.16 34.00 -2.85
N GLY A 28 -35.59 34.76 -3.88
CA GLY A 28 -35.90 34.23 -5.21
C GLY A 28 -34.66 33.58 -5.89
N ALA A 29 -33.50 34.24 -5.80
CA ALA A 29 -32.23 33.69 -6.28
C ALA A 29 -31.79 32.41 -5.51
N TYR A 30 -32.00 32.37 -4.22
CA TYR A 30 -31.76 31.17 -3.43
C TYR A 30 -32.67 30.01 -3.82
N PHE A 31 -33.96 30.26 -4.00
CA PHE A 31 -34.90 29.25 -4.50
C PHE A 31 -34.63 28.85 -5.95
N LEU A 32 -34.18 29.79 -6.79
CA LEU A 32 -33.81 29.49 -8.17
C LEU A 32 -32.57 28.60 -8.24
N VAL A 33 -31.54 28.88 -7.42
CA VAL A 33 -30.34 28.05 -7.31
C VAL A 33 -30.67 26.67 -6.71
N LYS A 34 -31.61 26.62 -5.78
CA LYS A 34 -32.04 25.34 -5.17
C LYS A 34 -33.02 24.55 -6.08
N HIS A 35 -33.77 25.21 -7.01
CA HIS A 35 -34.65 24.58 -7.98
C HIS A 35 -34.05 24.40 -9.40
N LEU A 36 -33.05 25.19 -9.75
CA LEU A 36 -32.05 24.75 -10.69
C LEU A 36 -31.30 23.70 -9.92
N ASP A 37 -31.72 22.48 -10.16
CA ASP A 37 -30.90 21.31 -9.96
C ASP A 37 -29.61 21.55 -10.79
N LEU A 38 -28.74 22.42 -10.26
CA LEU A 38 -27.32 22.21 -10.38
C LEU A 38 -27.19 20.90 -9.63
N SER A 39 -27.46 19.81 -10.38
CA SER A 39 -27.01 18.50 -10.01
C SER A 39 -25.68 18.78 -9.36
N GLU A 40 -25.63 18.75 -8.02
CA GLU A 40 -24.51 18.13 -7.42
C GLU A 40 -24.33 16.94 -8.36
N THR A 41 -23.36 17.04 -9.26
CA THR A 41 -22.61 15.86 -9.54
C THR A 41 -22.33 15.39 -8.12
N GLU A 42 -23.18 14.50 -7.59
CA GLU A 42 -22.73 13.60 -6.57
C GLU A 42 -21.39 13.20 -7.17
N GLU A 43 -20.32 13.70 -6.63
CA GLU A 43 -19.05 13.00 -6.65
C GLU A 43 -19.47 11.66 -6.05
N THR A 44 -20.01 10.80 -6.91
CA THR A 44 -20.20 9.40 -6.62
C THR A 44 -18.80 9.03 -6.20
N ALA A 45 -18.61 8.85 -4.89
CA ALA A 45 -17.35 8.33 -4.40
C ALA A 45 -17.01 7.20 -5.36
N PRO A 46 -15.83 7.20 -5.99
CA PRO A 46 -15.51 6.25 -7.04
C PRO A 46 -16.00 4.89 -6.59
N GLU A 47 -16.88 4.25 -7.37
CA GLU A 47 -17.41 2.94 -7.00
C GLU A 47 -16.21 2.03 -6.90
N THR A 48 -15.81 1.75 -5.67
CA THR A 48 -14.68 0.88 -5.39
C THR A 48 -15.08 -0.54 -5.81
N ALA A 49 -14.45 -1.05 -6.84
CA ALA A 49 -14.64 -2.42 -7.27
C ALA A 49 -13.80 -3.38 -6.43
N VAL A 50 -14.37 -4.51 -6.09
CA VAL A 50 -13.67 -5.60 -5.43
C VAL A 50 -13.09 -6.52 -6.49
N VAL A 51 -11.77 -6.67 -6.50
CA VAL A 51 -11.03 -7.55 -7.42
C VAL A 51 -10.95 -8.96 -6.86
N THR A 52 -10.51 -9.07 -5.60
CA THR A 52 -10.45 -10.33 -4.85
C THR A 52 -11.12 -10.17 -3.50
N ASP A 53 -11.75 -11.24 -3.02
CA ASP A 53 -12.35 -11.30 -1.68
C ASP A 53 -12.38 -12.75 -1.21
N PHE A 54 -11.41 -13.13 -0.39
CA PHE A 54 -11.32 -14.46 0.21
C PHE A 54 -10.64 -14.37 1.58
N SER A 55 -10.79 -15.41 2.38
CA SER A 55 -10.13 -15.46 3.69
C SER A 55 -8.70 -15.94 3.56
N SER A 56 -7.73 -15.14 4.01
CA SER A 56 -6.31 -15.51 4.02
C SER A 56 -6.04 -16.79 4.81
N GLY A 57 -6.83 -17.05 5.87
CA GLY A 57 -6.72 -18.27 6.68
C GLY A 57 -7.07 -19.55 5.92
N GLU A 58 -7.89 -19.47 4.86
CA GLU A 58 -8.33 -20.62 4.05
C GLU A 58 -7.35 -20.95 2.91
N VAL A 59 -6.27 -20.19 2.74
CA VAL A 59 -5.27 -20.46 1.70
C VAL A 59 -4.41 -21.64 2.13
N LYS A 60 -4.34 -22.68 1.28
CA LYS A 60 -3.49 -23.85 1.47
C LYS A 60 -2.24 -23.86 0.60
N SER A 61 -2.24 -23.13 -0.51
CA SER A 61 -1.03 -22.92 -1.31
C SER A 61 -1.07 -21.58 -2.02
N LEU A 62 0.10 -20.99 -2.18
CA LEU A 62 0.33 -19.74 -2.86
C LEU A 62 1.47 -19.92 -3.85
N SER A 63 1.24 -19.58 -5.10
CA SER A 63 2.29 -19.57 -6.10
C SER A 63 2.27 -18.27 -6.90
N ALA A 64 3.44 -17.84 -7.33
CA ALA A 64 3.58 -16.71 -8.23
C ALA A 64 4.61 -17.04 -9.30
N THR A 65 4.36 -16.56 -10.52
CA THR A 65 5.29 -16.61 -11.64
C THR A 65 5.46 -15.20 -12.19
N GLY A 66 6.65 -14.85 -12.62
CA GLY A 66 6.98 -13.53 -13.14
C GLY A 66 8.49 -13.45 -13.33
N ALA A 67 9.13 -12.40 -12.79
CA ALA A 67 10.60 -12.32 -12.77
C ALA A 67 11.20 -13.44 -11.91
N HIS A 68 10.52 -13.76 -10.82
CA HIS A 68 10.86 -14.90 -9.94
C HIS A 68 9.70 -15.87 -9.85
N THR A 69 9.97 -17.06 -9.33
CA THR A 69 8.94 -18.09 -9.08
C THR A 69 8.87 -18.36 -7.59
N LEU A 70 7.66 -18.27 -7.04
CA LEU A 70 7.37 -18.59 -5.64
C LEU A 70 6.39 -19.75 -5.60
N ASN A 71 6.67 -20.74 -4.76
CA ASN A 71 5.81 -21.90 -4.53
C ASN A 71 5.73 -22.19 -3.03
N PHE A 72 4.66 -21.79 -2.39
CA PHE A 72 4.44 -22.04 -0.97
C PHE A 72 3.25 -22.96 -0.75
N VAL A 73 3.35 -23.86 0.20
CA VAL A 73 2.31 -24.79 0.61
C VAL A 73 2.17 -24.78 2.11
N LYS A 74 0.91 -24.82 2.58
CA LYS A 74 0.59 -24.85 4.01
C LYS A 74 0.27 -26.28 4.44
N GLU A 75 0.92 -26.76 5.49
CA GLU A 75 0.68 -28.04 6.13
C GLU A 75 0.66 -27.84 7.65
N ASP A 76 -0.34 -28.33 8.32
CA ASP A 76 -0.51 -28.21 9.77
C ASP A 76 -0.28 -26.76 10.28
N ASP A 77 -0.89 -25.79 9.59
CA ASP A 77 -0.79 -24.33 9.83
C ASP A 77 0.61 -23.71 9.65
N THR A 78 1.55 -24.44 9.08
CA THR A 78 2.90 -23.97 8.80
C THR A 78 3.13 -23.90 7.29
N TRP A 79 3.74 -22.80 6.84
CA TRP A 79 4.12 -22.59 5.45
C TRP A 79 5.49 -23.18 5.15
N TYR A 80 5.59 -23.88 4.04
CA TYR A 80 6.82 -24.45 3.50
C TYR A 80 7.02 -24.00 2.06
N ASN A 81 8.27 -23.89 1.65
CA ASN A 81 8.59 -23.84 0.23
C ASN A 81 8.35 -25.21 -0.38
N ALA A 82 7.55 -25.30 -1.45
CA ALA A 82 7.22 -26.57 -2.09
C ALA A 82 8.42 -27.20 -2.81
N ASP A 83 9.36 -26.35 -3.26
CA ASP A 83 10.54 -26.77 -4.01
C ASP A 83 11.72 -27.11 -3.09
N ASP A 84 11.78 -26.50 -1.90
CA ASP A 84 12.80 -26.75 -0.87
C ASP A 84 12.19 -26.70 0.55
N ARG A 85 11.90 -27.89 1.07
CA ARG A 85 11.28 -28.08 2.39
C ARG A 85 12.21 -27.80 3.57
N GLU A 86 13.51 -27.71 3.33
CA GLU A 86 14.50 -27.42 4.37
C GLU A 86 14.63 -25.91 4.65
N MET A 87 14.05 -25.09 3.76
CA MET A 87 14.01 -23.65 3.90
C MET A 87 13.16 -23.25 5.10
N ASN A 88 13.77 -22.60 6.10
CA ASN A 88 13.04 -22.08 7.27
C ASN A 88 12.40 -20.74 6.92
N LEU A 89 11.12 -20.77 6.55
CA LEU A 89 10.40 -19.58 6.09
C LEU A 89 9.91 -18.73 7.26
N ASP A 90 10.00 -17.40 7.11
CA ASP A 90 9.30 -16.46 7.97
C ASP A 90 7.80 -16.55 7.69
N GLN A 91 7.08 -17.12 8.64
CA GLN A 91 5.61 -17.33 8.56
C GLN A 91 4.84 -16.02 8.48
N THR A 92 5.38 -14.95 9.07
CA THR A 92 4.78 -13.62 9.05
C THR A 92 4.88 -13.00 7.66
N GLU A 93 6.03 -13.12 7.02
CA GLU A 93 6.25 -12.63 5.64
C GLU A 93 5.33 -13.34 4.64
N ILE A 94 5.18 -14.67 4.74
CA ILE A 94 4.25 -15.42 3.86
C ILE A 94 2.80 -15.00 4.11
N SER A 95 2.43 -14.84 5.38
CA SER A 95 1.07 -14.36 5.73
C SER A 95 0.81 -12.96 5.20
N ALA A 96 1.81 -12.08 5.23
CA ALA A 96 1.73 -10.72 4.68
C ALA A 96 1.52 -10.75 3.15
N LEU A 97 2.19 -11.66 2.41
CA LEU A 97 1.94 -11.84 0.98
C LEU A 97 0.48 -12.18 0.68
N ILE A 98 -0.10 -13.09 1.46
CA ILE A 98 -1.48 -13.51 1.26
C ILE A 98 -2.44 -12.36 1.57
N ASN A 99 -2.20 -11.61 2.65
CA ASN A 99 -3.00 -10.45 3.03
C ASN A 99 -2.92 -9.30 2.00
N ASN A 100 -1.90 -9.27 1.13
CA ASN A 100 -1.84 -8.30 0.02
C ASN A 100 -2.84 -8.61 -1.09
N ILE A 101 -3.34 -9.84 -1.18
CA ILE A 101 -4.20 -10.29 -2.26
C ILE A 101 -5.55 -10.82 -1.80
N ASP A 102 -5.79 -10.99 -0.52
CA ASP A 102 -7.05 -11.57 0.01
C ASP A 102 -8.25 -10.63 -0.19
N HIS A 103 -8.01 -9.31 -0.14
CA HIS A 103 -9.02 -8.29 -0.35
C HIS A 103 -8.47 -7.11 -1.15
N ILE A 104 -8.38 -7.27 -2.48
CA ILE A 104 -7.95 -6.22 -3.39
C ILE A 104 -9.16 -5.40 -3.82
N THR A 105 -9.06 -4.09 -3.66
CA THR A 105 -10.06 -3.13 -4.14
C THR A 105 -9.41 -2.08 -5.02
N THR A 106 -10.15 -1.55 -5.99
CA THR A 106 -9.72 -0.46 -6.87
C THR A 106 -10.89 0.40 -7.29
N ASP A 107 -10.62 1.66 -7.60
CA ASP A 107 -11.56 2.60 -8.22
C ASP A 107 -11.38 2.69 -9.75
N THR A 108 -10.40 1.98 -10.30
CA THR A 108 -10.07 2.00 -11.73
C THR A 108 -10.34 0.65 -12.38
N VAL A 109 -11.45 0.58 -13.12
CA VAL A 109 -11.92 -0.62 -13.81
C VAL A 109 -12.16 -0.33 -15.29
N VAL A 110 -11.70 -1.24 -16.15
CA VAL A 110 -12.07 -1.28 -17.55
C VAL A 110 -13.06 -2.43 -17.74
N GLU A 111 -14.34 -2.07 -17.82
CA GLU A 111 -15.46 -3.03 -17.84
C GLU A 111 -15.43 -3.95 -19.07
N THR A 112 -15.16 -3.37 -20.23
CA THR A 112 -15.16 -4.06 -21.52
C THR A 112 -13.91 -3.70 -22.31
N PRO A 113 -12.73 -4.30 -21.99
CA PRO A 113 -11.52 -4.03 -22.74
C PRO A 113 -11.67 -4.54 -24.18
N GLU A 114 -11.41 -3.69 -25.15
CA GLU A 114 -11.45 -4.07 -26.58
C GLU A 114 -10.28 -4.99 -26.95
N ASN A 115 -9.14 -4.78 -26.32
CA ASN A 115 -7.91 -5.51 -26.60
C ASN A 115 -7.08 -5.71 -25.33
N LEU A 116 -6.92 -6.93 -24.88
CA LEU A 116 -6.10 -7.28 -23.70
C LEU A 116 -4.61 -7.00 -23.90
N ALA A 117 -4.12 -6.93 -25.14
CA ALA A 117 -2.72 -6.64 -25.43
C ALA A 117 -2.31 -5.23 -24.99
N GLU A 118 -3.24 -4.26 -24.97
CA GLU A 118 -2.98 -2.91 -24.50
C GLU A 118 -2.60 -2.87 -23.00
N TYR A 119 -3.12 -3.83 -22.26
CA TYR A 119 -2.87 -3.99 -20.82
C TYR A 119 -1.79 -5.05 -20.53
N GLY A 120 -1.21 -5.68 -21.57
CA GLY A 120 -0.26 -6.79 -21.40
C GLY A 120 -0.89 -8.08 -20.88
N LEU A 121 -2.20 -8.23 -21.02
CA LEU A 121 -2.98 -9.36 -20.47
C LEU A 121 -3.34 -10.43 -21.49
N ASP A 122 -2.94 -10.27 -22.74
CA ASP A 122 -2.97 -11.32 -23.77
C ASP A 122 -1.82 -12.32 -23.57
N ASN A 123 -0.69 -11.84 -23.02
CA ASN A 123 0.45 -12.63 -22.59
C ASN A 123 0.96 -12.05 -21.26
N PRO A 124 0.34 -12.41 -20.11
CA PRO A 124 0.64 -11.83 -18.81
C PRO A 124 2.11 -11.96 -18.43
N ALA A 125 2.68 -10.89 -17.90
CA ALA A 125 4.07 -10.86 -17.41
C ALA A 125 4.25 -11.76 -16.17
N GLY A 126 3.17 -11.99 -15.42
CA GLY A 126 3.16 -12.83 -14.23
C GLY A 126 1.76 -13.34 -13.91
N THR A 127 1.71 -14.30 -13.03
CA THR A 127 0.46 -14.87 -12.51
C THR A 127 0.64 -15.17 -11.04
N ILE A 128 -0.33 -14.75 -10.22
CA ILE A 128 -0.40 -15.05 -8.79
C ILE A 128 -1.59 -15.98 -8.58
N THR A 129 -1.36 -17.11 -7.91
CA THR A 129 -2.40 -18.12 -7.68
C THR A 129 -2.47 -18.47 -6.20
N ALA A 130 -3.64 -18.26 -5.61
CA ALA A 130 -3.97 -18.76 -4.28
C ALA A 130 -4.96 -19.91 -4.42
N VAL A 131 -4.64 -21.07 -3.84
CA VAL A 131 -5.55 -22.23 -3.77
C VAL A 131 -6.10 -22.33 -2.37
N LEU A 132 -7.43 -22.38 -2.26
CA LEU A 132 -8.13 -22.43 -0.98
C LEU A 132 -8.37 -23.88 -0.51
N GLU A 133 -8.65 -24.05 0.77
CA GLU A 133 -8.92 -25.37 1.38
C GLU A 133 -10.10 -26.10 0.73
N ASN A 134 -11.11 -25.36 0.27
CA ASN A 134 -12.27 -25.91 -0.45
C ASN A 134 -11.95 -26.40 -1.87
N GLY A 135 -10.69 -26.21 -2.33
CA GLY A 135 -10.21 -26.59 -3.66
C GLY A 135 -10.44 -25.53 -4.76
N SER A 136 -11.08 -24.41 -4.45
CA SER A 136 -11.15 -23.30 -5.40
C SER A 136 -9.80 -22.60 -5.53
N SER A 137 -9.60 -21.90 -6.66
CA SER A 137 -8.40 -21.13 -6.90
C SER A 137 -8.76 -19.69 -7.29
N VAL A 138 -8.03 -18.74 -6.74
CA VAL A 138 -8.04 -17.34 -7.14
C VAL A 138 -6.77 -17.13 -7.96
N ILE A 139 -6.93 -16.79 -9.25
CA ILE A 139 -5.83 -16.62 -10.19
C ILE A 139 -5.85 -15.20 -10.72
N LEU A 140 -4.81 -14.46 -10.43
CA LEU A 140 -4.62 -13.07 -10.85
C LEU A 140 -3.53 -12.98 -11.91
N HIS A 141 -3.90 -12.62 -13.12
CA HIS A 141 -2.96 -12.35 -14.21
C HIS A 141 -2.44 -10.93 -14.10
N VAL A 142 -1.13 -10.76 -14.16
CA VAL A 142 -0.44 -9.48 -14.07
C VAL A 142 0.03 -9.05 -15.46
N GLY A 143 -0.46 -7.91 -15.90
CA GLY A 143 -0.11 -7.28 -17.18
C GLY A 143 0.94 -6.17 -17.03
N ASN A 144 0.82 -5.16 -17.87
CA ASN A 144 1.73 -4.03 -17.92
C ASN A 144 1.55 -3.09 -16.73
N LYS A 145 2.63 -2.38 -16.39
CA LYS A 145 2.58 -1.22 -15.51
C LYS A 145 2.09 0.00 -16.29
N ASN A 146 1.23 0.79 -15.69
CA ASN A 146 0.84 2.10 -16.19
C ASN A 146 1.94 3.12 -15.86
N ASP A 147 2.59 3.67 -16.88
CA ASP A 147 3.70 4.62 -16.71
C ASP A 147 3.29 5.97 -16.09
N ILE A 148 1.99 6.29 -16.10
CA ILE A 148 1.48 7.56 -15.58
C ILE A 148 1.11 7.43 -14.09
N THR A 149 0.33 6.40 -13.73
CA THR A 149 -0.14 6.20 -12.34
C THR A 149 0.83 5.36 -11.52
N GLY A 150 1.61 4.50 -12.17
CA GLY A 150 2.49 3.53 -11.53
C GLY A 150 1.79 2.23 -11.12
N ASP A 151 0.48 2.12 -11.34
CA ASP A 151 -0.31 0.93 -11.04
C ASP A 151 -0.05 -0.19 -12.06
N TYR A 152 -0.38 -1.42 -11.71
CA TYR A 152 -0.37 -2.54 -12.64
C TYR A 152 -1.78 -2.87 -13.11
N TYR A 153 -1.90 -3.23 -14.40
CA TYR A 153 -3.11 -3.82 -14.91
C TYR A 153 -3.16 -5.29 -14.54
N VAL A 154 -4.28 -5.71 -13.97
CA VAL A 154 -4.51 -7.11 -13.58
C VAL A 154 -5.87 -7.58 -14.06
N ARG A 155 -6.01 -8.90 -14.20
CA ARG A 155 -7.26 -9.56 -14.54
C ARG A 155 -7.43 -10.82 -13.69
N LEU A 156 -8.58 -10.98 -13.09
CA LEU A 156 -8.94 -12.21 -12.41
C LEU A 156 -9.35 -13.27 -13.44
N GLU A 157 -8.88 -14.50 -13.27
CA GLU A 157 -9.27 -15.62 -14.14
C GLU A 157 -10.79 -15.79 -14.14
N GLY A 158 -11.37 -15.98 -15.33
CA GLY A 158 -12.83 -16.09 -15.50
C GLY A 158 -13.58 -14.74 -15.50
N ASN A 159 -12.90 -13.61 -15.25
CA ASN A 159 -13.47 -12.27 -15.37
C ASN A 159 -13.00 -11.61 -16.68
N SER A 160 -13.88 -10.86 -17.32
CA SER A 160 -13.54 -10.10 -18.54
C SER A 160 -13.01 -8.70 -18.26
N GLN A 161 -13.19 -8.18 -17.05
CA GLN A 161 -12.76 -6.85 -16.63
C GLN A 161 -11.24 -6.78 -16.41
N VAL A 162 -10.68 -5.60 -16.66
CA VAL A 162 -9.30 -5.26 -16.33
C VAL A 162 -9.32 -4.23 -15.21
N TYR A 163 -8.48 -4.41 -14.24
CA TYR A 163 -8.36 -3.58 -13.05
C TYR A 163 -6.98 -2.95 -12.99
N ALA A 164 -6.89 -1.69 -12.54
CA ALA A 164 -5.60 -1.10 -12.19
C ALA A 164 -5.44 -1.18 -10.67
N VAL A 165 -4.39 -1.87 -10.22
CA VAL A 165 -4.11 -2.09 -8.80
C VAL A 165 -2.77 -1.49 -8.42
N SER A 166 -2.62 -1.11 -7.15
CA SER A 166 -1.37 -0.55 -6.63
C SER A 166 -0.17 -1.44 -6.94
N SER A 167 0.93 -0.82 -7.38
CA SER A 167 2.18 -1.54 -7.67
C SER A 167 2.69 -2.36 -6.48
N TYR A 168 2.40 -1.95 -5.26
CA TYR A 168 2.78 -2.67 -4.04
C TYR A 168 2.27 -4.12 -4.05
N ILE A 169 1.04 -4.35 -4.51
CA ILE A 169 0.44 -5.69 -4.57
C ILE A 169 1.27 -6.62 -5.46
N VAL A 170 1.70 -6.13 -6.62
CA VAL A 170 2.45 -6.94 -7.60
C VAL A 170 3.92 -7.08 -7.20
N THR A 171 4.57 -5.98 -6.77
CA THR A 171 5.99 -5.99 -6.44
C THR A 171 6.32 -6.78 -5.17
N ALA A 172 5.34 -7.00 -4.29
CA ALA A 172 5.51 -7.89 -3.14
C ALA A 172 5.85 -9.34 -3.56
N PHE A 173 5.42 -9.76 -4.76
CA PHE A 173 5.69 -11.08 -5.33
C PHE A 173 6.93 -11.12 -6.24
N ASP A 174 7.55 -9.98 -6.51
CA ASP A 174 8.77 -9.87 -7.32
C ASP A 174 10.03 -10.02 -6.44
N ARG A 175 10.09 -11.13 -5.71
CA ARG A 175 11.13 -11.49 -4.75
C ARG A 175 11.55 -12.95 -4.95
N GLU A 176 12.76 -13.28 -4.57
CA GLU A 176 13.21 -14.67 -4.55
C GLU A 176 12.68 -15.42 -3.32
N ALA A 177 12.56 -16.74 -3.40
CA ALA A 177 12.13 -17.55 -2.26
C ALA A 177 13.07 -17.41 -1.05
N ALA A 178 14.34 -17.12 -1.30
CA ALA A 178 15.34 -16.86 -0.26
C ALA A 178 15.08 -15.60 0.58
N ASP A 179 14.35 -14.62 0.01
CA ASP A 179 13.99 -13.38 0.72
C ASP A 179 12.93 -13.60 1.81
N PHE A 180 12.37 -14.80 1.87
CA PHE A 180 11.36 -15.21 2.86
C PHE A 180 11.93 -16.15 3.93
N ILE A 181 13.24 -16.27 4.03
CA ILE A 181 13.87 -17.05 5.11
C ILE A 181 13.84 -16.24 6.41
N GLU A 182 13.49 -16.91 7.52
CA GLU A 182 13.56 -16.32 8.84
C GLU A 182 15.01 -15.92 9.18
N GLU A 183 15.24 -14.61 9.37
CA GLU A 183 16.52 -14.12 9.80
C GLU A 183 16.80 -14.60 11.23
N THR A 184 17.78 -15.49 11.39
CA THR A 184 18.28 -15.81 12.71
C THR A 184 18.99 -14.58 13.24
N PRO A 185 18.58 -14.00 14.39
CA PRO A 185 19.30 -12.86 14.95
C PRO A 185 20.73 -13.28 15.17
N GLU A 186 21.67 -12.70 14.41
CA GLU A 186 23.09 -12.84 14.71
C GLU A 186 23.29 -12.34 16.14
N THR A 187 23.59 -13.27 17.04
CA THR A 187 24.08 -12.93 18.37
C THR A 187 25.38 -12.18 18.13
N THR A 188 25.32 -10.87 18.16
CA THR A 188 26.52 -10.04 18.27
C THR A 188 27.18 -10.46 19.59
N GLU A 189 28.15 -11.35 19.50
CA GLU A 189 29.07 -11.57 20.57
C GLU A 189 29.82 -10.25 20.76
N GLU A 190 29.28 -9.44 21.66
CA GLU A 190 29.96 -8.27 22.17
C GLU A 190 31.25 -8.78 22.84
N SER A 191 32.32 -8.77 22.03
CA SER A 191 33.68 -8.92 22.56
C SER A 191 33.90 -7.80 23.55
N THR A 192 33.61 -8.10 24.81
CA THR A 192 33.98 -7.25 25.92
C THR A 192 35.51 -7.34 26.05
N GLU A 193 36.21 -6.52 25.31
CA GLU A 193 37.60 -6.20 25.53
C GLU A 193 37.67 -5.39 26.82
N ALA A 194 38.10 -6.03 27.89
CA ALA A 194 38.33 -5.42 29.19
C ALA A 194 39.36 -4.29 29.06
N PRO A 195 39.13 -3.10 29.62
CA PRO A 195 40.15 -2.05 29.62
C PRO A 195 41.34 -2.46 30.49
N ALA A 196 42.51 -2.56 29.90
CA ALA A 196 43.77 -2.65 30.60
C ALA A 196 43.96 -1.41 31.49
N GLU A 197 43.99 -1.61 32.78
CA GLU A 197 44.37 -0.60 33.76
C GLU A 197 45.80 -0.16 33.54
N THR A 198 45.98 1.10 33.22
CA THR A 198 47.26 1.82 33.19
C THR A 198 47.70 2.10 34.64
N GLY A 199 48.51 1.25 35.19
CA GLY A 199 49.24 1.54 36.44
C GLY A 199 50.52 2.29 36.12
N THR A 200 50.53 3.58 36.36
CA THR A 200 51.72 4.43 36.44
C THR A 200 52.40 4.21 37.81
N GLU A 201 53.64 3.77 37.81
CA GLU A 201 54.61 4.16 38.89
C GLU A 201 56.03 4.08 38.34
N THR A 202 56.67 5.20 38.38
CA THR A 202 58.12 5.53 38.25
C THR A 202 58.70 5.75 39.65
N PRO A 203 60.00 5.88 39.82
CA PRO A 203 61.19 5.04 39.68
C PRO A 203 62.01 4.96 40.99
N ALA A 204 63.04 4.11 41.04
CA ALA A 204 64.27 4.33 41.74
C ALA A 204 65.21 3.10 41.57
N GLU A 205 66.23 3.28 40.89
CA GLU A 205 67.63 3.60 41.33
C GLU A 205 68.43 2.40 41.73
N SER A 206 69.60 2.30 41.09
CA SER A 206 70.91 1.90 41.65
C SER A 206 71.36 0.44 41.59
N GLY A 207 72.53 0.30 41.01
CA GLY A 207 73.57 -0.66 41.42
C GLY A 207 73.89 -1.66 40.26
N GLU A 208 74.87 -1.29 39.40
CA GLU A 208 76.26 -1.73 39.46
C GLU A 208 76.41 -3.25 39.74
N GLU A 209 77.04 -4.00 39.00
CA GLU A 209 78.42 -4.13 38.59
C GLU A 209 78.68 -5.56 38.04
N THR A 210 79.55 -5.59 37.08
CA THR A 210 80.56 -6.62 36.78
C THR A 210 80.16 -7.98 36.16
N ALA A 211 80.59 -8.11 34.98
CA ALA A 211 81.83 -8.78 34.55
C ALA A 211 81.76 -10.29 34.28
N SER A 212 82.23 -10.54 33.12
CA SER A 212 83.16 -11.57 32.71
C SER A 212 82.62 -12.91 32.17
N ALA A 213 82.86 -13.03 30.92
CA ALA A 213 83.81 -13.97 30.32
C ALA A 213 83.36 -15.42 30.05
N GLU A 214 83.57 -15.70 28.79
CA GLU A 214 84.16 -16.93 28.22
C GLU A 214 83.36 -18.24 28.31
N ASN A 215 82.90 -18.77 27.25
CA ASN A 215 83.64 -19.66 26.33
C ASN A 215 82.73 -20.04 25.18
#